data_0adfb7e03545cfbf83ecc28285e06f9d
#
_entry.id   0adfb7e03545cfbf83ecc28285e06f9d
#
_cell.length_a   1.000
_cell.length_b   1.000
_cell.length_c   1.000
_cell.angle_alpha   90.00
_cell.angle_beta   90.00
_cell.angle_gamma   90.00
#
_symmetry.space_group_name_H-M   'P 1'
#
loop_
_entity.id
_entity.type
_entity.pdbx_description
1 polymer ?
#
loop_
_entity_poly.entity_id
_entity_poly.type
_entity_poly.pdbx_seq_one_letter_code
_entity_poly.pdbx_strand_id
1 'polypeptide(L)'
;MSGLAAPVDLAWRTGDDTLFVVQQSGTVVPVRNGTVGAPVLDVSDHIAYGGEQGLLGLAFHPTKPLAYVNFTDTSGNTNVVEYAVGTDGVFDASSARTVITIEQPFPNHNGGDVVFGPDGMLYIGMGDGGAANDPLRHGQDPGSLLGKILRIDPTPSGDRPYAVPADNPYVDVDGAKPEVWSIGVRNPWRFSFDRANGDLWIADVGQDKWE
;
A
#
# COMPACT_ATOMS: atom_id res chain seq x y z
N MET A 1 -24.52 0.21 -7.13
CA MET A 1 -24.04 -1.00 -6.43
C MET A 1 -24.29 -0.80 -4.93
N SER A 2 -24.75 -1.82 -4.24
CA SER A 2 -25.01 -1.80 -2.79
C SER A 2 -24.33 -3.02 -2.16
N GLY A 3 -24.14 -3.02 -0.82
CA GLY A 3 -23.53 -4.15 -0.10
C GLY A 3 -22.02 -4.05 0.13
N LEU A 4 -21.39 -2.89 -0.14
CA LEU A 4 -20.02 -2.59 0.23
C LEU A 4 -19.99 -1.80 1.55
N ALA A 5 -19.10 -2.19 2.46
CA ALA A 5 -18.91 -1.52 3.76
C ALA A 5 -17.58 -0.77 3.76
N ALA A 6 -17.64 0.57 3.84
CA ALA A 6 -16.45 1.44 3.83
C ALA A 6 -15.40 1.04 2.76
N PRO A 7 -15.75 1.04 1.44
CA PRO A 7 -14.81 0.72 0.39
C PRO A 7 -13.77 1.83 0.28
N VAL A 8 -12.49 1.48 0.27
CA VAL A 8 -11.38 2.44 0.25
C VAL A 8 -10.43 2.24 -0.93
N ASP A 9 -10.40 1.05 -1.56
CA ASP A 9 -9.54 0.78 -2.70
C ASP A 9 -10.16 -0.22 -3.67
N LEU A 10 -9.66 -0.21 -4.91
CA LEU A 10 -10.10 -1.06 -6.01
C LEU A 10 -8.89 -1.64 -6.74
N ALA A 11 -8.87 -2.95 -6.89
CA ALA A 11 -7.83 -3.62 -7.65
C ALA A 11 -8.40 -4.61 -8.66
N TRP A 12 -7.64 -4.89 -9.69
CA TRP A 12 -7.94 -5.93 -10.68
C TRP A 12 -6.66 -6.63 -11.08
N ARG A 13 -6.75 -7.83 -11.58
CA ARG A 13 -5.62 -8.59 -12.10
C ARG A 13 -5.74 -8.82 -13.60
N THR A 14 -4.60 -8.92 -14.26
CA THR A 14 -4.54 -9.15 -15.69
C THR A 14 -5.27 -10.44 -16.07
N GLY A 15 -6.17 -10.37 -17.04
CA GLY A 15 -6.92 -11.51 -17.54
C GLY A 15 -8.09 -11.97 -16.68
N ASP A 16 -8.52 -11.16 -15.70
CA ASP A 16 -9.69 -11.38 -14.86
C ASP A 16 -10.62 -10.16 -14.90
N ASP A 17 -11.89 -10.38 -15.24
CA ASP A 17 -12.92 -9.32 -15.27
C ASP A 17 -13.46 -8.98 -13.87
N THR A 18 -12.91 -9.60 -12.83
CA THR A 18 -13.30 -9.35 -11.44
C THR A 18 -12.67 -8.05 -10.95
N LEU A 19 -13.50 -7.18 -10.39
CA LEU A 19 -13.04 -6.05 -9.59
C LEU A 19 -12.96 -6.48 -8.12
N PHE A 20 -11.80 -6.32 -7.50
CA PHE A 20 -11.60 -6.59 -6.09
C PHE A 20 -11.71 -5.27 -5.30
N VAL A 21 -12.60 -5.25 -4.33
CA VAL A 21 -12.87 -4.06 -3.51
C VAL A 21 -12.30 -4.27 -2.11
N VAL A 22 -11.43 -3.38 -1.70
CA VAL A 22 -10.90 -3.32 -0.34
C VAL A 22 -11.90 -2.61 0.54
N GLN A 23 -12.32 -3.26 1.61
CA GLN A 23 -13.12 -2.67 2.66
C GLN A 23 -12.23 -2.36 3.87
N GLN A 24 -12.28 -1.14 4.34
CA GLN A 24 -11.40 -0.64 5.40
C GLN A 24 -11.42 -1.51 6.67
N SER A 25 -12.56 -2.17 6.93
CA SER A 25 -12.75 -3.07 8.07
C SER A 25 -11.96 -4.39 8.02
N GLY A 26 -11.20 -4.64 6.94
CA GLY A 26 -10.28 -5.78 6.87
C GLY A 26 -10.63 -6.84 5.84
N THR A 27 -11.60 -6.62 4.95
CA THR A 27 -11.97 -7.62 3.96
C THR A 27 -11.71 -7.16 2.53
N VAL A 28 -11.39 -8.11 1.66
CA VAL A 28 -11.40 -7.93 0.20
C VAL A 28 -12.57 -8.72 -0.36
N VAL A 29 -13.45 -8.05 -1.11
CA VAL A 29 -14.61 -8.68 -1.75
C VAL A 29 -14.52 -8.58 -3.26
N PRO A 30 -14.80 -9.67 -4.00
CA PRO A 30 -14.88 -9.65 -5.46
C PRO A 30 -16.21 -9.07 -5.91
N VAL A 31 -16.17 -8.27 -6.97
CA VAL A 31 -17.36 -7.78 -7.66
C VAL A 31 -17.34 -8.26 -9.11
N ARG A 32 -18.37 -9.02 -9.49
CA ARG A 32 -18.55 -9.55 -10.85
C ARG A 32 -19.93 -9.16 -11.38
N ASN A 33 -19.97 -8.55 -12.55
CA ASN A 33 -21.23 -8.09 -13.17
C ASN A 33 -22.12 -7.28 -12.22
N GLY A 34 -21.52 -6.41 -11.41
CA GLY A 34 -22.22 -5.56 -10.42
C GLY A 34 -22.68 -6.29 -9.14
N THR A 35 -22.36 -7.57 -8.99
CA THR A 35 -22.72 -8.38 -7.81
C THR A 35 -21.50 -8.53 -6.90
N VAL A 36 -21.67 -8.19 -5.62
CA VAL A 36 -20.65 -8.38 -4.57
C VAL A 36 -20.66 -9.82 -4.10
N GLY A 37 -19.51 -10.47 -4.14
CA GLY A 37 -19.32 -11.86 -3.67
C GLY A 37 -18.95 -11.94 -2.18
N ALA A 38 -18.76 -13.17 -1.70
CA ALA A 38 -18.19 -13.41 -0.37
C ALA A 38 -16.73 -12.92 -0.30
N PRO A 39 -16.23 -12.51 0.89
CA PRO A 39 -14.84 -12.13 1.05
C PRO A 39 -13.86 -13.20 0.56
N VAL A 40 -12.85 -12.77 -0.18
CA VAL A 40 -11.75 -13.62 -0.69
C VAL A 40 -10.48 -13.47 0.16
N LEU A 41 -10.42 -12.44 1.01
CA LEU A 41 -9.46 -12.23 2.09
C LEU A 41 -10.18 -11.60 3.26
N ASP A 42 -9.86 -12.05 4.47
CA ASP A 42 -10.30 -11.43 5.72
C ASP A 42 -9.10 -11.35 6.68
N VAL A 43 -8.70 -10.12 7.02
CA VAL A 43 -7.65 -9.80 7.98
C VAL A 43 -8.18 -8.97 9.15
N SER A 44 -9.49 -8.92 9.34
CA SER A 44 -10.15 -8.08 10.34
C SER A 44 -9.66 -8.31 11.78
N ASP A 45 -9.25 -9.54 12.12
CA ASP A 45 -8.71 -9.89 13.43
C ASP A 45 -7.26 -9.41 13.64
N HIS A 46 -6.59 -8.92 12.59
CA HIS A 46 -5.17 -8.52 12.60
C HIS A 46 -4.95 -7.03 12.48
N ILE A 47 -6.01 -6.23 12.34
CA ILE A 47 -5.91 -4.81 12.04
C ILE A 47 -6.46 -3.92 13.15
N ALA A 48 -5.91 -2.71 13.28
CA ALA A 48 -6.60 -1.58 13.87
C ALA A 48 -7.59 -1.03 12.85
N TYR A 49 -8.80 -0.69 13.27
CA TYR A 49 -9.85 -0.15 12.40
C TYR A 49 -10.48 1.11 13.01
N GLY A 50 -10.52 2.17 12.20
CA GLY A 50 -11.16 3.43 12.54
C GLY A 50 -10.32 4.65 12.14
N GLY A 51 -10.97 5.76 11.87
CA GLY A 51 -10.30 6.92 11.30
C GLY A 51 -9.65 6.58 9.96
N GLU A 52 -8.33 6.72 9.87
CA GLU A 52 -7.54 6.38 8.68
C GLU A 52 -6.95 4.96 8.72
N GLN A 53 -7.03 4.28 9.87
CA GLN A 53 -6.50 2.93 10.06
C GLN A 53 -7.44 1.87 9.52
N GLY A 54 -6.89 0.76 9.03
CA GLY A 54 -7.64 -0.37 8.47
C GLY A 54 -6.86 -1.13 7.42
N LEU A 55 -7.57 -1.91 6.61
CA LEU A 55 -7.08 -2.45 5.35
C LEU A 55 -7.22 -1.35 4.28
N LEU A 56 -6.09 -0.88 3.72
CA LEU A 56 -6.04 0.39 2.99
C LEU A 56 -5.72 0.26 1.50
N GLY A 57 -4.95 -0.75 1.12
CA GLY A 57 -4.52 -0.91 -0.27
C GLY A 57 -4.36 -2.36 -0.70
N LEU A 58 -4.49 -2.60 -2.00
CA LEU A 58 -4.32 -3.91 -2.64
C LEU A 58 -3.71 -3.76 -4.02
N ALA A 59 -2.61 -4.46 -4.27
CA ALA A 59 -2.03 -4.59 -5.61
C ALA A 59 -1.85 -6.06 -5.98
N PHE A 60 -2.28 -6.47 -7.18
CA PHE A 60 -1.90 -7.76 -7.74
C PHE A 60 -0.56 -7.65 -8.46
N HIS A 61 0.28 -8.66 -8.28
CA HIS A 61 1.52 -8.76 -9.05
C HIS A 61 1.21 -8.90 -10.55
N PRO A 62 1.87 -8.13 -11.42
CA PRO A 62 1.50 -8.08 -12.84
C PRO A 62 1.63 -9.40 -13.59
N THR A 63 2.50 -10.32 -13.13
CA THR A 63 2.80 -11.58 -13.84
C THR A 63 2.79 -12.84 -12.96
N LYS A 64 2.74 -12.71 -11.64
CA LYS A 64 2.74 -13.85 -10.69
C LYS A 64 1.38 -13.96 -10.01
N PRO A 65 1.00 -15.15 -9.53
CA PRO A 65 -0.25 -15.33 -8.78
C PRO A 65 -0.09 -14.87 -7.31
N LEU A 66 0.31 -13.61 -7.15
CA LEU A 66 0.58 -12.98 -5.86
C LEU A 66 -0.21 -11.66 -5.77
N ALA A 67 -0.57 -11.29 -4.55
CA ALA A 67 -1.13 -9.99 -4.21
C ALA A 67 -0.45 -9.43 -2.96
N TYR A 68 -0.45 -8.11 -2.86
CA TYR A 68 0.12 -7.33 -1.76
C TYR A 68 -0.96 -6.48 -1.15
N VAL A 69 -1.16 -6.60 0.15
CA VAL A 69 -2.11 -5.76 0.88
C VAL A 69 -1.40 -4.87 1.87
N ASN A 70 -1.87 -3.65 2.00
CA ASN A 70 -1.40 -2.70 3.00
C ASN A 70 -2.47 -2.52 4.07
N PHE A 71 -2.10 -2.70 5.32
CA PHE A 71 -2.99 -2.48 6.47
C PHE A 71 -2.23 -1.96 7.68
N THR A 72 -2.96 -1.33 8.60
CA THR A 72 -2.46 -1.00 9.94
C THR A 72 -2.77 -2.14 10.90
N ASP A 73 -1.75 -2.69 11.56
CA ASP A 73 -1.91 -3.78 12.52
C ASP A 73 -2.52 -3.29 13.86
N THR A 74 -2.78 -4.22 14.77
CA THR A 74 -3.38 -3.92 16.08
C THR A 74 -2.52 -3.02 16.99
N SER A 75 -1.24 -2.83 16.65
CA SER A 75 -0.34 -1.86 17.29
C SER A 75 -0.36 -0.50 16.59
N GLY A 76 -1.08 -0.38 15.47
CA GLY A 76 -1.17 0.83 14.65
C GLY A 76 -0.06 0.95 13.60
N ASN A 77 0.84 -0.02 13.46
CA ASN A 77 1.91 0.01 12.47
C ASN A 77 1.43 -0.39 11.08
N THR A 78 2.00 0.22 10.06
CA THR A 78 1.74 -0.17 8.67
C THR A 78 2.46 -1.46 8.33
N ASN A 79 1.73 -2.40 7.75
CA ASN A 79 2.27 -3.66 7.22
C ASN A 79 1.90 -3.82 5.75
N VAL A 80 2.88 -4.18 4.92
CA VAL A 80 2.63 -4.70 3.58
C VAL A 80 2.89 -6.19 3.59
N VAL A 81 1.85 -6.96 3.26
CA VAL A 81 1.86 -8.44 3.32
C VAL A 81 1.53 -9.02 1.96
N GLU A 82 2.35 -9.98 1.53
CA GLU A 82 2.16 -10.77 0.31
C GLU A 82 1.32 -12.00 0.61
N TYR A 83 0.42 -12.32 -0.34
CA TYR A 83 -0.35 -13.57 -0.36
C TYR A 83 -0.28 -14.24 -1.72
N ALA A 84 -0.27 -15.56 -1.74
CA ALA A 84 -0.59 -16.32 -2.93
C ALA A 84 -2.10 -16.21 -3.24
N VAL A 85 -2.44 -16.13 -4.52
CA VAL A 85 -3.84 -15.99 -4.98
C VAL A 85 -4.17 -17.07 -5.97
N GLY A 86 -5.23 -17.83 -5.68
CA GLY A 86 -5.75 -18.86 -6.56
C GLY A 86 -6.29 -18.31 -7.90
N THR A 87 -6.53 -19.20 -8.83
CA THR A 87 -7.15 -18.85 -10.12
C THR A 87 -8.58 -18.34 -9.98
N ASP A 88 -9.26 -18.73 -8.90
CA ASP A 88 -10.61 -18.28 -8.50
C ASP A 88 -10.60 -16.88 -7.83
N GLY A 89 -9.42 -16.34 -7.53
CA GLY A 89 -9.23 -15.06 -6.85
C GLY A 89 -9.22 -15.13 -5.32
N VAL A 90 -9.26 -16.33 -4.75
CA VAL A 90 -9.18 -16.53 -3.29
C VAL A 90 -7.72 -16.43 -2.84
N PHE A 91 -7.50 -15.71 -1.76
CA PHE A 91 -6.17 -15.54 -1.14
C PHE A 91 -5.89 -16.74 -0.23
N ASP A 92 -4.70 -17.32 -0.34
CA ASP A 92 -4.24 -18.34 0.60
C ASP A 92 -3.70 -17.66 1.86
N ALA A 93 -4.50 -17.64 2.92
CA ALA A 93 -4.11 -17.05 4.20
C ALA A 93 -2.86 -17.70 4.82
N SER A 94 -2.59 -18.97 4.53
CA SER A 94 -1.41 -19.69 5.04
C SER A 94 -0.11 -19.26 4.36
N SER A 95 -0.19 -18.61 3.21
CA SER A 95 0.94 -18.09 2.44
C SER A 95 1.40 -16.69 2.88
N ALA A 96 0.73 -16.09 3.86
CA ALA A 96 1.02 -14.73 4.33
C ALA A 96 2.50 -14.51 4.63
N ARG A 97 3.12 -13.53 3.97
CA ARG A 97 4.51 -13.15 4.15
C ARG A 97 4.62 -11.64 4.31
N THR A 98 5.08 -11.20 5.47
CA THR A 98 5.36 -9.77 5.67
C THR A 98 6.52 -9.33 4.76
N VAL A 99 6.26 -8.32 3.93
CA VAL A 99 7.25 -7.68 3.07
C VAL A 99 7.96 -6.56 3.83
N ILE A 100 7.19 -5.65 4.42
CA ILE A 100 7.74 -4.55 5.21
C ILE A 100 6.77 -4.17 6.32
N THR A 101 7.31 -3.82 7.50
CA THR A 101 6.58 -3.20 8.60
C THR A 101 7.18 -1.83 8.87
N ILE A 102 6.33 -0.80 9.01
CA ILE A 102 6.73 0.58 9.26
C ILE A 102 5.99 1.09 10.50
N GLU A 103 6.75 1.49 11.51
CA GLU A 103 6.19 2.05 12.75
C GLU A 103 5.47 3.37 12.47
N GLN A 104 4.30 3.54 13.09
CA GLN A 104 3.46 4.75 12.97
C GLN A 104 3.38 5.46 14.32
N PRO A 105 3.81 6.73 14.41
CA PRO A 105 3.78 7.48 15.66
C PRO A 105 2.38 7.94 16.06
N PHE A 106 1.45 8.07 15.10
CA PHE A 106 0.07 8.53 15.31
C PHE A 106 -0.92 7.69 14.49
N PRO A 107 -2.22 7.70 14.82
CA PRO A 107 -3.22 6.88 14.15
C PRO A 107 -3.76 7.46 12.83
N ASN A 108 -3.19 8.55 12.33
CA ASN A 108 -3.60 9.23 11.10
C ASN A 108 -2.41 9.48 10.17
N HIS A 109 -2.68 9.93 8.94
CA HIS A 109 -1.74 10.05 7.83
C HIS A 109 -1.04 8.71 7.53
N ASN A 110 -1.84 7.64 7.46
CA ASN A 110 -1.31 6.30 7.20
C ASN A 110 -0.95 6.08 5.72
N GLY A 111 -1.47 6.92 4.79
CA GLY A 111 -1.34 6.66 3.37
C GLY A 111 -2.05 5.35 3.00
N GLY A 112 -1.29 4.33 2.62
CA GLY A 112 -1.75 2.94 2.52
C GLY A 112 -1.95 2.41 1.12
N ASP A 113 -1.86 3.24 0.08
CA ASP A 113 -1.94 2.78 -1.30
C ASP A 113 -0.69 1.99 -1.70
N VAL A 114 -0.88 0.95 -2.51
CA VAL A 114 0.18 0.12 -3.08
C VAL A 114 -0.10 -0.12 -4.56
N VAL A 115 0.89 0.14 -5.41
CA VAL A 115 0.74 0.04 -6.88
C VAL A 115 2.00 -0.53 -7.50
N PHE A 116 1.87 -1.45 -8.45
CA PHE A 116 2.98 -1.82 -9.31
C PHE A 116 3.19 -0.78 -10.40
N GLY A 117 4.43 -0.25 -10.45
CA GLY A 117 4.84 0.65 -11.51
C GLY A 117 5.04 -0.07 -12.85
N PRO A 118 5.21 0.70 -13.95
CA PRO A 118 5.49 0.13 -15.28
C PRO A 118 6.83 -0.60 -15.34
N ASP A 119 7.71 -0.38 -14.38
CA ASP A 119 9.01 -1.03 -14.18
C ASP A 119 8.89 -2.37 -13.42
N GLY A 120 7.69 -2.75 -12.97
CA GLY A 120 7.43 -3.97 -12.22
C GLY A 120 7.81 -3.90 -10.74
N MET A 121 8.23 -2.73 -10.23
CA MET A 121 8.49 -2.52 -8.80
C MET A 121 7.20 -2.19 -8.06
N LEU A 122 7.16 -2.52 -6.77
CA LEU A 122 6.06 -2.16 -5.89
C LEU A 122 6.33 -0.77 -5.28
N TYR A 123 5.38 0.14 -5.50
CA TYR A 123 5.37 1.46 -4.89
C TYR A 123 4.39 1.47 -3.73
N ILE A 124 4.77 2.15 -2.63
CA ILE A 124 4.02 2.20 -1.38
C ILE A 124 3.91 3.65 -0.95
N GLY A 125 2.69 4.14 -0.78
CA GLY A 125 2.41 5.49 -0.27
C GLY A 125 2.39 5.50 1.24
N MET A 126 3.27 6.30 1.86
CA MET A 126 3.38 6.46 3.31
C MET A 126 3.16 7.91 3.69
N GLY A 127 2.19 8.16 4.55
CA GLY A 127 2.02 9.48 5.16
C GLY A 127 3.16 9.85 6.10
N ASP A 128 3.19 11.10 6.54
CA ASP A 128 4.22 11.64 7.45
C ASP A 128 4.14 11.07 8.88
N GLY A 129 3.18 10.18 9.13
CA GLY A 129 2.95 9.51 10.40
C GLY A 129 1.99 10.24 11.32
N GLY A 130 1.41 11.37 10.88
CA GLY A 130 0.27 11.99 11.53
C GLY A 130 0.56 13.23 12.37
N ALA A 131 -0.48 13.66 13.08
CA ALA A 131 -0.60 14.94 13.76
C ALA A 131 -0.57 16.16 12.82
N ALA A 132 -0.76 17.36 13.38
CA ALA A 132 -0.76 18.60 12.62
C ALA A 132 0.68 19.12 12.41
N ASN A 133 0.98 19.60 11.20
CA ASN A 133 2.26 20.26 10.84
C ASN A 133 3.50 19.36 10.92
N ASP A 134 3.35 18.04 10.71
CA ASP A 134 4.47 17.08 10.76
C ASP A 134 5.43 17.34 11.93
N PRO A 135 4.99 17.13 13.19
CA PRO A 135 5.76 17.56 14.36
C PRO A 135 7.08 16.80 14.52
N LEU A 136 7.22 15.64 13.87
CA LEU A 136 8.42 14.82 13.88
C LEU A 136 9.30 15.02 12.64
N ARG A 137 8.85 15.87 11.70
CA ARG A 137 9.56 16.25 10.46
C ARG A 137 9.88 15.08 9.53
N HIS A 138 9.07 14.06 9.56
CA HIS A 138 9.28 12.87 8.73
C HIS A 138 9.17 13.16 7.23
N GLY A 139 8.28 14.07 6.82
CA GLY A 139 8.08 14.39 5.41
C GLY A 139 9.37 14.79 4.70
N GLN A 140 10.23 15.59 5.34
CA GLN A 140 11.48 16.08 4.77
C GLN A 140 12.74 15.32 5.22
N ASP A 141 12.61 14.31 6.09
CA ASP A 141 13.73 13.49 6.54
C ASP A 141 13.95 12.28 5.62
N PRO A 142 15.02 12.23 4.80
CA PRO A 142 15.30 11.09 3.96
C PRO A 142 15.66 9.81 4.75
N GLY A 143 16.02 9.93 6.02
CA GLY A 143 16.27 8.82 6.95
C GLY A 143 14.99 8.14 7.47
N SER A 144 13.81 8.71 7.17
CA SER A 144 12.50 8.16 7.53
C SER A 144 11.82 7.51 6.32
N LEU A 145 11.04 6.45 6.57
CA LEU A 145 10.14 5.86 5.56
C LEU A 145 8.76 6.55 5.53
N LEU A 146 8.48 7.45 6.48
CA LEU A 146 7.24 8.20 6.58
C LEU A 146 7.30 9.50 5.76
N GLY A 147 6.17 9.94 5.21
CA GLY A 147 6.06 11.09 4.30
C GLY A 147 6.72 10.84 2.95
N LYS A 148 6.53 9.65 2.39
CA LYS A 148 7.26 9.12 1.23
C LYS A 148 6.38 8.36 0.26
N ILE A 149 6.83 8.32 -0.98
CA ILE A 149 6.57 7.16 -1.85
C ILE A 149 7.82 6.28 -1.77
N LEU A 150 7.64 5.03 -1.40
CA LEU A 150 8.70 4.02 -1.39
C LEU A 150 8.64 3.19 -2.67
N ARG A 151 9.78 2.66 -3.12
CA ARG A 151 9.89 1.76 -4.28
C ARG A 151 10.78 0.59 -3.94
N ILE A 152 10.24 -0.63 -4.04
CA ILE A 152 10.93 -1.87 -3.72
C ILE A 152 10.65 -2.95 -4.78
N ASP A 153 11.55 -3.90 -4.95
CA ASP A 153 11.23 -5.21 -5.54
C ASP A 153 10.75 -6.11 -4.39
N PRO A 154 9.47 -6.50 -4.35
CA PRO A 154 8.93 -7.27 -3.25
C PRO A 154 9.41 -8.73 -3.23
N THR A 155 10.25 -9.14 -4.18
CA THR A 155 10.85 -10.47 -4.22
C THR A 155 11.92 -10.60 -3.13
N PRO A 156 11.91 -11.67 -2.32
CA PRO A 156 12.95 -11.93 -1.34
C PRO A 156 14.36 -11.95 -1.97
N SER A 157 15.33 -11.35 -1.28
CA SER A 157 16.72 -11.28 -1.75
C SER A 157 17.69 -11.63 -0.62
N GLY A 158 18.26 -12.83 -0.69
CA GLY A 158 19.03 -13.39 0.44
C GLY A 158 18.15 -13.55 1.67
N ASP A 159 18.60 -13.00 2.80
CA ASP A 159 17.85 -13.03 4.08
C ASP A 159 16.86 -11.85 4.22
N ARG A 160 16.73 -11.01 3.18
CA ARG A 160 15.83 -9.85 3.20
C ARG A 160 14.47 -10.21 2.59
N PRO A 161 13.37 -9.69 3.15
CA PRO A 161 12.02 -9.95 2.63
C PRO A 161 11.72 -9.26 1.29
N TYR A 162 12.56 -8.31 0.87
CA TYR A 162 12.49 -7.59 -0.41
C TYR A 162 13.88 -7.15 -0.85
N ALA A 163 14.02 -6.67 -2.09
CA ALA A 163 15.20 -5.99 -2.56
C ALA A 163 14.92 -4.48 -2.77
N VAL A 164 15.99 -3.68 -2.68
CA VAL A 164 15.95 -2.27 -3.04
C VAL A 164 16.55 -2.13 -4.44
N PRO A 165 15.81 -1.53 -5.41
CA PRO A 165 16.36 -1.27 -6.74
C PRO A 165 17.57 -0.33 -6.68
N ALA A 166 18.64 -0.69 -7.41
CA ALA A 166 19.90 0.07 -7.40
C ALA A 166 19.78 1.48 -8.04
N ASP A 167 18.72 1.71 -8.78
CA ASP A 167 18.40 2.99 -9.42
C ASP A 167 17.44 3.87 -8.59
N ASN A 168 17.15 3.49 -7.34
CA ASN A 168 16.43 4.37 -6.44
C ASN A 168 17.24 5.65 -6.16
N PRO A 169 16.59 6.82 -6.10
CA PRO A 169 17.32 8.11 -6.02
C PRO A 169 18.10 8.32 -4.73
N TYR A 170 17.81 7.55 -3.66
CA TYR A 170 18.44 7.71 -2.35
C TYR A 170 19.33 6.51 -1.97
N VAL A 171 19.58 5.56 -2.86
CA VAL A 171 20.35 4.34 -2.57
C VAL A 171 21.79 4.62 -2.11
N ASP A 172 22.41 5.65 -2.67
CA ASP A 172 23.80 6.05 -2.35
C ASP A 172 23.87 7.34 -1.51
N VAL A 173 22.74 7.76 -0.91
CA VAL A 173 22.70 8.97 -0.07
C VAL A 173 22.93 8.58 1.39
N ASP A 174 24.01 9.11 1.99
CA ASP A 174 24.34 8.81 3.38
C ASP A 174 23.24 9.25 4.35
N GLY A 175 22.85 8.36 5.25
CA GLY A 175 21.77 8.57 6.22
C GLY A 175 20.35 8.44 5.67
N ALA A 176 20.18 8.29 4.36
CA ALA A 176 18.86 8.08 3.76
C ALA A 176 18.42 6.61 3.80
N LYS A 177 17.11 6.39 3.75
CA LYS A 177 16.51 5.08 3.51
C LYS A 177 16.54 4.78 2.01
N PRO A 178 17.17 3.70 1.57
CA PRO A 178 17.34 3.42 0.15
C PRO A 178 16.03 3.01 -0.57
N GLU A 179 14.97 2.68 0.18
CA GLU A 179 13.63 2.41 -0.34
C GLU A 179 12.93 3.67 -0.87
N VAL A 180 13.40 4.85 -0.48
CA VAL A 180 12.75 6.13 -0.81
C VAL A 180 12.84 6.42 -2.31
N TRP A 181 11.67 6.67 -2.91
CA TRP A 181 11.51 7.14 -4.28
C TRP A 181 11.23 8.65 -4.34
N SER A 182 10.29 9.12 -3.51
CA SER A 182 9.93 10.55 -3.41
C SER A 182 9.72 10.93 -1.95
N ILE A 183 10.07 12.17 -1.60
CA ILE A 183 9.94 12.73 -0.25
C ILE A 183 8.99 13.92 -0.24
N GLY A 184 8.47 14.27 0.94
CA GLY A 184 7.75 15.51 1.16
C GLY A 184 6.24 15.38 1.00
N VAL A 185 5.69 14.19 0.93
CA VAL A 185 4.24 13.99 0.96
C VAL A 185 3.74 13.98 2.41
N ARG A 186 2.53 14.49 2.60
CA ARG A 186 1.88 14.55 3.92
C ARG A 186 1.05 13.30 4.20
N ASN A 187 0.12 12.99 3.31
CA ASN A 187 -0.75 11.83 3.38
C ASN A 187 -1.18 11.40 1.97
N PRO A 188 -0.27 10.73 1.22
CA PRO A 188 -0.52 10.33 -0.17
C PRO A 188 -1.59 9.22 -0.17
N TRP A 189 -2.84 9.65 -0.20
CA TRP A 189 -3.98 8.76 -0.04
C TRP A 189 -4.11 7.79 -1.19
N ARG A 190 -3.91 8.29 -2.43
CA ARG A 190 -3.92 7.47 -3.64
C ARG A 190 -2.91 8.01 -4.64
N PHE A 191 -2.33 7.10 -5.39
CA PHE A 191 -1.47 7.46 -6.51
C PHE A 191 -1.62 6.44 -7.65
N SER A 192 -1.23 6.80 -8.83
CA SER A 192 -1.31 5.92 -10.00
C SER A 192 -0.29 6.31 -11.04
N PHE A 193 -0.02 5.38 -11.95
CA PHE A 193 0.79 5.65 -13.13
C PHE A 193 -0.08 5.90 -14.35
N ASP A 194 0.21 6.95 -15.10
CA ASP A 194 -0.37 7.15 -16.42
C ASP A 194 0.12 6.02 -17.35
N ARG A 195 -0.82 5.26 -17.90
CA ARG A 195 -0.50 4.12 -18.75
C ARG A 195 0.09 4.50 -20.11
N ALA A 196 -0.07 5.76 -20.52
CA ALA A 196 0.41 6.23 -21.82
C ALA A 196 1.90 6.60 -21.81
N ASN A 197 2.39 7.14 -20.69
CA ASN A 197 3.75 7.68 -20.60
C ASN A 197 4.53 7.24 -19.34
N GLY A 198 3.87 6.60 -18.37
CA GLY A 198 4.49 6.14 -17.14
C GLY A 198 4.65 7.20 -16.05
N ASP A 199 4.06 8.39 -16.21
CA ASP A 199 4.10 9.45 -15.20
C ASP A 199 3.40 9.01 -13.93
N LEU A 200 4.03 9.27 -12.78
CA LEU A 200 3.45 9.05 -11.47
C LEU A 200 2.62 10.25 -11.04
N TRP A 201 1.35 10.03 -10.76
CA TRP A 201 0.41 11.01 -10.22
C TRP A 201 0.09 10.67 -8.77
N ILE A 202 0.27 11.64 -7.87
CA ILE A 202 0.07 11.48 -6.43
C ILE A 202 -1.04 12.43 -5.99
N ALA A 203 -2.08 11.87 -5.33
CA ALA A 203 -3.10 12.64 -4.64
C ALA A 203 -2.72 12.73 -3.16
N ASP A 204 -2.11 13.83 -2.78
CA ASP A 204 -1.70 14.11 -1.42
C ASP A 204 -2.73 14.98 -0.68
N VAL A 205 -2.98 14.66 0.59
CA VAL A 205 -3.97 15.37 1.41
C VAL A 205 -3.32 16.43 2.25
N GLY A 206 -3.49 17.69 1.86
CA GLY A 206 -3.02 18.86 2.60
C GLY A 206 -3.74 19.08 3.93
N GLN A 207 -3.17 19.91 4.80
CA GLN A 207 -3.76 20.19 6.11
C GLN A 207 -4.92 21.18 6.03
N ASP A 208 -4.69 22.40 5.53
CA ASP A 208 -5.66 23.49 5.50
C ASP A 208 -5.73 24.19 4.13
N LYS A 209 -4.86 23.83 3.20
CA LYS A 209 -4.70 24.45 1.87
C LYS A 209 -4.33 23.38 0.84
N TRP A 210 -4.16 23.84 -0.39
CA TRP A 210 -3.62 23.04 -1.49
C TRP A 210 -2.19 22.58 -1.18
N GLU A 211 -1.89 21.36 -1.59
CA GLU A 211 -0.52 20.80 -1.65
C GLU A 211 -0.20 20.35 -3.06
#